data_b15b0662bf2eb17fef8da50ea6e60dc5
#
_entry.id   b15b0662bf2eb17fef8da50ea6e60dc5
#
_cell.length_a   1.000
_cell.length_b   1.000
_cell.length_c   1.000
_cell.angle_alpha   90.00
_cell.angle_beta   90.00
_cell.angle_gamma   90.00
#
_symmetry.space_group_name_H-M   'P 1'
#
loop_
_entity.id
_entity.type
_entity.pdbx_description
1 polymer ?
#
loop_
_entity_poly.entity_id
_entity_poly.type
_entity_poly.pdbx_seq_one_letter_code
_entity_poly.pdbx_strand_id
1 'polypeptide(L)'
;MAPTRREEEIEGRSYKEYAYSPVSASSSSAVYETTTTTLVKEPYVGSTNNGEEFGKFGIVTRKCSAAEMVEKGSTLLQYIAAAAANLSVMATGAMLGWTSPILGRLQEKSDDSPLDKAITDDESSWIGSLVAIGAAGGSFLAGYSAERFGRKYSLLFCVVPYLIGWALIATAHHVAQFYVARLIFGVALSFAFTVVPMYVGEIAETSIRGALGSFLQLFITFGLLYSYVIGPYVSYTVFWILCACLPVVFFVLFMLMPESPYYLISKGKREAAVAALAKLRSKSEAAVQEEANDIRDALEESMKTQTKLSDLFTVKANFKALIFTCLLASFQQLTGINVVLFYMQSIFAATGSTMDPNVSTIIVGSVQVAASFVTPLIVDRLGRRLLLITSGVGEIVTLAALGLFFYLKDVQKDTEVVESISWLPVVSLVIFIATYCIGWGPLPWAVMGEMFASDVKSKASGITVSMCWLLAFFITKFSSNITETFGNHTTYWMFAVFCIISVLFTIFILPETKGKSLQQIQDELNGIKPTMSEFSPSILPTKQ
;
A
#
# COMPACT_ATOMS: atom_id res chain seq x y z
N MET A 1 15.67 -75.04 -0.41
CA MET A 1 15.95 -74.12 0.70
C MET A 1 16.92 -73.05 0.15
N ALA A 2 16.37 -71.88 -0.17
CA ALA A 2 17.13 -70.75 -0.67
C ALA A 2 17.09 -69.63 0.37
N PRO A 3 18.19 -68.92 0.64
CA PRO A 3 18.13 -67.70 1.45
C PRO A 3 17.92 -66.46 0.58
N THR A 4 17.03 -65.65 1.03
CA THR A 4 16.64 -64.33 0.52
C THR A 4 17.77 -63.32 0.67
N ARG A 5 18.11 -62.61 -0.43
CA ARG A 5 18.94 -61.39 -0.41
C ARG A 5 18.08 -60.20 0.02
N ARG A 6 18.55 -59.50 1.05
CA ARG A 6 18.15 -58.13 1.36
C ARG A 6 18.99 -57.18 0.51
N GLU A 7 18.34 -56.31 -0.25
CA GLU A 7 18.96 -55.15 -0.84
C GLU A 7 19.00 -54.04 0.23
N GLU A 8 20.20 -53.56 0.57
CA GLU A 8 20.39 -52.33 1.35
C GLU A 8 20.58 -51.18 0.37
N GLU A 9 19.64 -50.24 0.34
CA GLU A 9 19.78 -48.92 -0.26
C GLU A 9 20.76 -48.09 0.56
N ILE A 10 21.89 -47.70 -0.05
CA ILE A 10 22.86 -46.75 0.52
C ILE A 10 22.51 -45.36 0.00
N GLU A 11 21.89 -44.53 0.88
CA GLU A 11 21.68 -43.10 0.65
C GLU A 11 23.03 -42.37 0.44
N GLY A 12 23.15 -41.67 -0.71
CA GLY A 12 24.32 -40.85 -1.03
C GLY A 12 24.36 -39.56 -0.21
N ARG A 13 25.24 -39.49 0.79
CA ARG A 13 25.59 -38.24 1.48
C ARG A 13 26.67 -37.48 0.70
N SER A 14 26.35 -36.23 0.33
CA SER A 14 27.33 -35.29 -0.22
C SER A 14 28.19 -34.70 0.90
N TYR A 15 29.47 -34.97 0.92
CA TYR A 15 30.43 -34.30 1.80
C TYR A 15 31.09 -33.14 1.07
N LYS A 16 31.03 -31.93 1.67
CA LYS A 16 31.82 -30.77 1.27
C LYS A 16 33.12 -30.76 2.08
N GLU A 17 34.25 -31.00 1.44
CA GLU A 17 35.56 -30.86 2.04
C GLU A 17 36.21 -29.57 1.51
N TYR A 18 36.60 -28.67 2.42
CA TYR A 18 37.32 -27.45 2.08
C TYR A 18 38.81 -27.63 2.34
N ALA A 19 39.60 -27.65 1.29
CA ALA A 19 41.06 -27.67 1.41
C ALA A 19 41.62 -26.26 1.20
N TYR A 20 42.30 -25.70 2.21
CA TYR A 20 43.08 -24.47 2.11
C TYR A 20 44.54 -24.79 1.81
N SER A 21 45.09 -24.24 0.72
CA SER A 21 46.52 -24.22 0.48
C SER A 21 47.04 -22.77 0.63
N PRO A 22 48.09 -22.53 1.45
CA PRO A 22 48.68 -21.21 1.56
C PRO A 22 49.63 -20.93 0.39
N VAL A 23 49.42 -19.83 -0.32
CA VAL A 23 50.36 -19.28 -1.31
C VAL A 23 51.02 -18.04 -0.73
N SER A 24 52.35 -18.01 -0.81
CA SER A 24 53.24 -16.97 -0.31
C SER A 24 52.99 -15.63 -1.02
N ALA A 25 52.98 -14.56 -0.22
CA ALA A 25 52.73 -13.18 -0.65
C ALA A 25 53.92 -12.59 -1.44
N SER A 26 53.62 -12.02 -2.60
CA SER A 26 54.43 -10.93 -3.17
C SER A 26 53.48 -9.93 -3.86
N SER A 27 53.72 -8.68 -3.60
CA SER A 27 52.97 -7.46 -3.86
C SER A 27 52.34 -7.32 -5.24
N SER A 28 51.16 -6.65 -5.22
CA SER A 28 50.36 -6.04 -6.27
C SER A 28 49.23 -6.88 -6.85
N SER A 29 47.98 -6.39 -6.59
CA SER A 29 46.70 -6.81 -7.22
C SER A 29 46.45 -8.32 -7.34
N ALA A 30 46.16 -8.97 -6.21
CA ALA A 30 45.83 -10.39 -6.20
C ALA A 30 44.34 -10.59 -6.54
N VAL A 31 44.08 -11.13 -7.72
CA VAL A 31 42.82 -11.80 -8.06
C VAL A 31 42.86 -13.19 -7.42
N TYR A 32 42.02 -13.45 -6.43
CA TYR A 32 41.92 -14.79 -5.82
C TYR A 32 41.11 -15.72 -6.73
N GLU A 33 41.74 -16.68 -7.37
CA GLU A 33 41.06 -17.81 -8.01
C GLU A 33 40.77 -18.89 -6.95
N THR A 34 39.50 -19.05 -6.60
CA THR A 34 39.06 -20.16 -5.74
C THR A 34 38.56 -21.29 -6.63
N THR A 35 39.32 -22.38 -6.70
CA THR A 35 38.94 -23.58 -7.45
C THR A 35 38.13 -24.50 -6.54
N THR A 36 36.84 -24.61 -6.76
CA THR A 36 35.96 -25.56 -6.05
C THR A 36 35.87 -26.83 -6.89
N THR A 37 36.39 -27.94 -6.36
CA THR A 37 36.30 -29.26 -7.01
C THR A 37 35.03 -29.95 -6.54
N THR A 38 34.06 -30.14 -7.41
CA THR A 38 32.85 -30.92 -7.13
C THR A 38 33.02 -32.30 -7.77
N LEU A 39 33.03 -33.35 -6.94
CA LEU A 39 33.04 -34.74 -7.41
C LEU A 39 31.60 -35.11 -7.84
N VAL A 40 31.36 -35.24 -9.14
CA VAL A 40 30.12 -35.77 -9.70
C VAL A 40 30.36 -37.21 -10.11
N LYS A 41 29.61 -38.14 -9.57
CA LYS A 41 29.63 -39.56 -9.91
C LYS A 41 28.63 -39.78 -11.04
N GLU A 42 29.11 -39.77 -12.29
CA GLU A 42 28.30 -40.24 -13.42
C GLU A 42 28.75 -41.64 -13.84
N PRO A 43 27.84 -42.58 -14.08
CA PRO A 43 28.18 -43.89 -14.59
C PRO A 43 28.45 -43.79 -16.09
N TYR A 44 29.72 -43.95 -16.46
CA TYR A 44 30.10 -44.11 -17.85
C TYR A 44 30.17 -45.62 -18.16
N VAL A 45 29.29 -46.10 -19.01
CA VAL A 45 29.29 -47.48 -19.50
C VAL A 45 30.13 -47.54 -20.77
N GLY A 46 31.35 -48.03 -20.63
CA GLY A 46 32.22 -48.35 -21.76
C GLY A 46 32.29 -49.87 -21.94
N SER A 47 31.81 -50.38 -23.08
CA SER A 47 31.88 -51.79 -23.43
C SER A 47 33.24 -52.09 -24.05
N THR A 48 34.02 -53.04 -23.47
CA THR A 48 35.16 -53.65 -24.11
C THR A 48 34.78 -55.04 -24.63
N ASN A 49 35.41 -55.49 -25.73
CA ASN A 49 35.14 -56.76 -26.44
C ASN A 49 35.24 -58.04 -25.64
N ASN A 50 35.48 -58.03 -24.34
CA ASN A 50 35.61 -59.17 -23.48
C ASN A 50 34.71 -59.25 -22.26
N GLY A 51 33.64 -58.47 -22.21
CA GLY A 51 32.54 -58.67 -21.22
C GLY A 51 32.87 -58.35 -19.76
N GLU A 52 33.96 -57.64 -19.45
CA GLU A 52 34.24 -57.18 -18.08
C GLU A 52 34.01 -55.67 -17.99
N GLU A 53 33.05 -55.25 -17.14
CA GLU A 53 32.76 -53.85 -16.84
C GLU A 53 33.73 -53.32 -15.75
N PHE A 54 34.62 -52.44 -16.13
CA PHE A 54 35.42 -51.67 -15.19
C PHE A 54 34.95 -50.23 -15.11
N GLY A 55 34.46 -49.82 -13.95
CA GLY A 55 34.12 -48.43 -13.66
C GLY A 55 35.38 -47.56 -13.52
N LYS A 56 35.66 -46.69 -14.48
CA LYS A 56 36.70 -45.66 -14.33
C LYS A 56 36.13 -44.42 -13.69
N PHE A 57 36.72 -43.96 -12.60
CA PHE A 57 36.45 -42.66 -12.01
C PHE A 57 37.08 -41.56 -12.87
N GLY A 58 36.29 -40.74 -13.48
CA GLY A 58 36.75 -39.55 -14.16
C GLY A 58 36.60 -38.32 -13.26
N ILE A 59 37.69 -37.61 -13.03
CA ILE A 59 37.64 -36.29 -12.37
C ILE A 59 37.36 -35.26 -13.46
N VAL A 60 36.16 -34.75 -13.49
CA VAL A 60 35.80 -33.61 -14.36
C VAL A 60 36.06 -32.33 -13.58
N THR A 61 37.14 -31.65 -13.87
CA THR A 61 37.39 -30.30 -13.36
C THR A 61 36.61 -29.30 -14.19
N ARG A 62 35.46 -28.84 -13.71
CA ARG A 62 34.77 -27.70 -14.27
C ARG A 62 35.44 -26.42 -13.75
N LYS A 63 36.11 -25.68 -14.60
CA LYS A 63 36.53 -24.31 -14.28
C LYS A 63 35.28 -23.48 -14.16
N CYS A 64 34.84 -23.18 -12.94
CA CYS A 64 33.87 -22.12 -12.73
C CYS A 64 34.54 -20.81 -13.12
N SER A 65 34.04 -20.19 -14.16
CA SER A 65 34.43 -18.83 -14.54
C SER A 65 34.12 -17.89 -13.36
N ALA A 66 34.93 -16.88 -13.13
CA ALA A 66 34.74 -15.85 -12.11
C ALA A 66 33.37 -15.14 -12.23
N ALA A 67 32.62 -15.34 -13.33
CA ALA A 67 31.26 -14.87 -13.57
C ALA A 67 30.17 -15.68 -12.81
N GLU A 68 30.48 -16.84 -12.20
CA GLU A 68 29.52 -17.65 -11.40
C GLU A 68 29.55 -17.35 -9.90
N MET A 69 30.37 -16.43 -9.43
CA MET A 69 30.21 -15.91 -8.06
C MET A 69 28.93 -15.10 -8.01
N VAL A 70 27.94 -15.60 -7.26
CA VAL A 70 26.69 -14.86 -6.98
C VAL A 70 27.06 -13.53 -6.34
N GLU A 71 27.04 -12.47 -7.15
CA GLU A 71 27.35 -11.12 -6.72
C GLU A 71 26.35 -10.70 -5.64
N LYS A 72 26.82 -10.45 -4.42
CA LYS A 72 25.98 -10.08 -3.30
C LYS A 72 25.45 -8.66 -3.54
N GLY A 73 24.24 -8.56 -4.05
CA GLY A 73 23.58 -7.27 -4.26
C GLY A 73 23.15 -6.59 -2.95
N SER A 74 22.74 -5.34 -3.05
CA SER A 74 22.18 -4.55 -1.94
C SER A 74 20.77 -4.09 -2.27
N THR A 75 19.87 -4.21 -1.30
CA THR A 75 18.49 -3.71 -1.40
C THR A 75 18.35 -2.25 -1.00
N LEU A 76 19.42 -1.60 -0.51
CA LEU A 76 19.37 -0.25 0.05
C LEU A 76 18.78 0.77 -0.93
N LEU A 77 19.18 0.73 -2.21
CA LEU A 77 18.66 1.68 -3.20
C LEU A 77 17.17 1.46 -3.49
N GLN A 78 16.66 0.23 -3.37
CA GLN A 78 15.23 -0.06 -3.50
C GLN A 78 14.43 0.58 -2.35
N TYR A 79 14.94 0.52 -1.10
CA TYR A 79 14.36 1.22 0.04
C TYR A 79 14.39 2.75 -0.14
N ILE A 80 15.51 3.31 -0.60
CA ILE A 80 15.64 4.74 -0.86
C ILE A 80 14.69 5.18 -1.98
N ALA A 81 14.60 4.43 -3.07
CA ALA A 81 13.71 4.74 -4.19
C ALA A 81 12.23 4.65 -3.80
N ALA A 82 11.86 3.63 -3.02
CA ALA A 82 10.52 3.50 -2.47
C ALA A 82 10.18 4.63 -1.49
N ALA A 83 11.08 4.99 -0.59
CA ALA A 83 10.90 6.11 0.33
C ALA A 83 10.78 7.44 -0.43
N ALA A 84 11.65 7.68 -1.42
CA ALA A 84 11.58 8.86 -2.26
C ALA A 84 10.26 8.97 -3.03
N ALA A 85 9.75 7.87 -3.61
CA ALA A 85 8.44 7.85 -4.25
C ALA A 85 7.30 8.16 -3.26
N ASN A 86 7.37 7.58 -2.05
CA ASN A 86 6.37 7.76 -1.00
C ASN A 86 6.38 9.16 -0.36
N LEU A 87 7.38 10.01 -0.60
CA LEU A 87 7.31 11.43 -0.24
C LEU A 87 6.15 12.15 -0.95
N SER A 88 5.75 11.72 -2.16
CA SER A 88 4.55 12.23 -2.81
C SER A 88 3.27 11.83 -2.06
N VAL A 89 3.26 10.64 -1.46
CA VAL A 89 2.17 10.17 -0.58
C VAL A 89 2.15 10.94 0.74
N MET A 90 3.32 11.27 1.30
CA MET A 90 3.42 12.14 2.48
C MET A 90 2.89 13.56 2.18
N ALA A 91 3.22 14.12 1.01
CA ALA A 91 2.65 15.39 0.57
C ALA A 91 1.11 15.31 0.42
N THR A 92 0.58 14.17 -0.05
CA THR A 92 -0.86 13.90 -0.07
C THR A 92 -1.44 13.89 1.34
N GLY A 93 -0.81 13.18 2.27
CA GLY A 93 -1.23 13.13 3.68
C GLY A 93 -1.26 14.51 4.33
N ALA A 94 -0.22 15.31 4.09
CA ALA A 94 -0.17 16.70 4.59
C ALA A 94 -1.28 17.56 4.01
N MET A 95 -1.58 17.44 2.72
CA MET A 95 -2.67 18.15 2.06
C MET A 95 -4.06 17.71 2.57
N LEU A 96 -4.25 16.42 2.87
CA LEU A 96 -5.50 15.93 3.45
C LEU A 96 -5.65 16.42 4.90
N GLY A 97 -4.59 16.30 5.70
CA GLY A 97 -4.58 16.74 7.09
C GLY A 97 -4.67 18.25 7.26
N TRP A 98 -4.28 19.03 6.24
CA TRP A 98 -4.36 20.49 6.23
C TRP A 98 -5.77 21.00 6.52
N THR A 99 -6.80 20.27 6.10
CA THR A 99 -8.20 20.67 6.32
C THR A 99 -8.57 20.76 7.80
N SER A 100 -8.11 19.84 8.62
CA SER A 100 -8.50 19.77 10.03
C SER A 100 -8.21 21.08 10.81
N PRO A 101 -6.99 21.63 10.83
CA PRO A 101 -6.71 22.88 11.53
C PRO A 101 -7.20 24.14 10.79
N ILE A 102 -7.39 24.07 9.47
CA ILE A 102 -7.72 25.27 8.68
C ILE A 102 -9.22 25.53 8.63
N LEU A 103 -10.05 24.49 8.52
CA LEU A 103 -11.50 24.71 8.43
C LEU A 103 -12.05 25.46 9.64
N GLY A 104 -11.59 25.14 10.86
CA GLY A 104 -11.96 25.89 12.05
C GLY A 104 -11.54 27.36 11.97
N ARG A 105 -10.30 27.65 11.51
CA ARG A 105 -9.82 29.04 11.34
C ARG A 105 -10.59 29.82 10.28
N LEU A 106 -11.04 29.17 9.22
CA LEU A 106 -11.84 29.83 8.16
C LEU A 106 -13.28 30.07 8.60
N GLN A 107 -13.81 29.27 9.52
CA GLN A 107 -15.14 29.43 10.13
C GLN A 107 -15.16 30.51 11.23
N GLU A 108 -14.01 30.73 11.88
CA GLU A 108 -13.81 31.82 12.82
C GLU A 108 -13.26 33.05 12.08
N LYS A 109 -13.80 34.25 12.35
CA LYS A 109 -13.25 35.48 11.80
C LYS A 109 -11.96 35.83 12.54
N SER A 110 -10.85 35.24 12.09
CA SER A 110 -9.51 35.47 12.62
C SER A 110 -8.74 36.46 11.73
N ASP A 111 -7.88 37.28 12.34
CA ASP A 111 -6.97 38.17 11.61
C ASP A 111 -5.96 37.43 10.71
N ASP A 112 -5.76 36.13 10.96
CA ASP A 112 -4.92 35.23 10.15
C ASP A 112 -5.70 34.52 9.01
N SER A 113 -6.99 34.81 8.84
CA SER A 113 -7.79 34.24 7.76
C SER A 113 -7.52 34.99 6.45
N PRO A 114 -7.32 34.29 5.31
CA PRO A 114 -7.16 34.92 4.01
C PRO A 114 -8.47 35.47 3.44
N LEU A 115 -9.62 35.12 4.04
CA LEU A 115 -10.96 35.48 3.59
C LEU A 115 -11.52 36.66 4.40
N ASP A 116 -12.18 37.60 3.73
CA ASP A 116 -12.85 38.72 4.37
C ASP A 116 -14.06 38.31 5.24
N LYS A 117 -14.63 37.14 4.94
CA LYS A 117 -15.81 36.59 5.64
C LYS A 117 -15.52 35.14 6.09
N ALA A 118 -16.05 34.80 7.26
CA ALA A 118 -16.09 33.42 7.72
C ALA A 118 -16.87 32.54 6.74
N ILE A 119 -16.38 31.32 6.52
CA ILE A 119 -17.06 30.33 5.68
C ILE A 119 -18.21 29.67 6.43
N THR A 120 -19.25 29.31 5.69
CA THR A 120 -20.39 28.54 6.22
C THR A 120 -20.02 27.05 6.36
N ASP A 121 -20.83 26.29 7.11
CA ASP A 121 -20.68 24.84 7.23
C ASP A 121 -20.83 24.13 5.88
N ASP A 122 -21.72 24.62 5.01
CA ASP A 122 -21.87 24.12 3.65
C ASP A 122 -20.61 24.36 2.81
N GLU A 123 -20.01 25.56 2.87
CA GLU A 123 -18.75 25.88 2.19
C GLU A 123 -17.59 25.02 2.73
N SER A 124 -17.52 24.82 4.05
CA SER A 124 -16.56 23.92 4.70
C SER A 124 -16.69 22.49 4.18
N SER A 125 -17.93 22.00 4.02
CA SER A 125 -18.18 20.65 3.49
C SER A 125 -17.75 20.50 2.02
N TRP A 126 -17.90 21.54 1.20
CA TRP A 126 -17.35 21.55 -0.17
C TRP A 126 -15.82 21.53 -0.19
N ILE A 127 -15.17 22.34 0.65
CA ILE A 127 -13.70 22.34 0.76
C ILE A 127 -13.20 20.95 1.17
N GLY A 128 -13.84 20.27 2.11
CA GLY A 128 -13.48 18.92 2.53
C GLY A 128 -13.67 17.87 1.43
N SER A 129 -14.78 17.92 0.71
CA SER A 129 -15.22 16.83 -0.18
C SER A 129 -14.67 16.88 -1.61
N LEU A 130 -14.43 18.08 -2.19
CA LEU A 130 -14.08 18.23 -3.61
C LEU A 130 -12.77 17.54 -4.01
N VAL A 131 -11.86 17.32 -3.08
CA VAL A 131 -10.64 16.53 -3.33
C VAL A 131 -10.97 15.12 -3.83
N ALA A 132 -12.05 14.53 -3.35
CA ALA A 132 -12.45 13.18 -3.74
C ALA A 132 -12.98 13.14 -5.19
N ILE A 133 -13.68 14.17 -5.67
CA ILE A 133 -14.08 14.28 -7.08
C ILE A 133 -12.84 14.39 -7.98
N GLY A 134 -11.89 15.25 -7.60
CA GLY A 134 -10.61 15.37 -8.32
C GLY A 134 -9.85 14.04 -8.38
N ALA A 135 -9.87 13.27 -7.28
CA ALA A 135 -9.23 11.96 -7.20
C ALA A 135 -9.92 10.90 -8.07
N ALA A 136 -11.25 10.87 -8.09
CA ALA A 136 -12.01 9.94 -8.92
C ALA A 136 -11.71 10.11 -10.42
N GLY A 137 -11.70 11.36 -10.92
CA GLY A 137 -11.36 11.66 -12.30
C GLY A 137 -9.87 11.51 -12.61
N GLY A 138 -9.02 11.93 -11.67
CA GLY A 138 -7.57 11.89 -11.79
C GLY A 138 -6.99 10.47 -11.87
N SER A 139 -7.67 9.46 -11.32
CA SER A 139 -7.20 8.08 -11.31
C SER A 139 -7.03 7.51 -12.73
N PHE A 140 -7.93 7.83 -13.65
CA PHE A 140 -7.81 7.44 -15.05
C PHE A 140 -6.66 8.16 -15.76
N LEU A 141 -6.49 9.45 -15.47
CA LEU A 141 -5.39 10.24 -16.01
C LEU A 141 -4.04 9.73 -15.52
N ALA A 142 -3.93 9.38 -14.24
CA ALA A 142 -2.73 8.82 -13.63
C ALA A 142 -2.34 7.49 -14.25
N GLY A 143 -3.30 6.56 -14.43
CA GLY A 143 -3.08 5.28 -15.08
C GLY A 143 -2.60 5.44 -16.52
N TYR A 144 -3.31 6.24 -17.33
CA TYR A 144 -2.91 6.55 -18.70
C TYR A 144 -1.51 7.17 -18.78
N SER A 145 -1.21 8.14 -17.93
CA SER A 145 0.10 8.79 -17.86
C SER A 145 1.21 7.78 -17.54
N ALA A 146 1.00 6.90 -16.56
CA ALA A 146 1.95 5.88 -16.16
C ALA A 146 2.28 4.89 -17.29
N GLU A 147 1.29 4.53 -18.12
CA GLU A 147 1.50 3.66 -19.28
C GLU A 147 2.18 4.38 -20.45
N ARG A 148 1.87 5.66 -20.65
CA ARG A 148 2.36 6.43 -21.81
C ARG A 148 3.76 7.00 -21.58
N PHE A 149 4.00 7.63 -20.42
CA PHE A 149 5.21 8.40 -20.12
C PHE A 149 6.16 7.69 -19.16
N GLY A 150 5.72 6.62 -18.49
CA GLY A 150 6.48 5.91 -17.48
C GLY A 150 6.10 6.29 -16.06
N ARG A 151 6.58 5.49 -15.12
CA ARG A 151 6.22 5.66 -13.71
C ARG A 151 6.92 6.88 -13.11
N LYS A 152 8.22 7.04 -13.42
CA LYS A 152 9.03 8.17 -12.94
C LYS A 152 8.48 9.51 -13.39
N TYR A 153 8.28 9.69 -14.69
CA TYR A 153 7.84 10.98 -15.21
C TYR A 153 6.40 11.30 -14.80
N SER A 154 5.52 10.31 -14.72
CA SER A 154 4.16 10.49 -14.22
C SER A 154 4.14 10.94 -12.75
N LEU A 155 5.00 10.37 -11.90
CA LEU A 155 5.14 10.80 -10.51
C LEU A 155 5.74 12.21 -10.41
N LEU A 156 6.76 12.54 -11.20
CA LEU A 156 7.32 13.90 -11.23
C LEU A 156 6.28 14.92 -11.70
N PHE A 157 5.41 14.54 -12.63
CA PHE A 157 4.34 15.42 -13.13
C PHE A 157 3.30 15.74 -12.03
N CYS A 158 3.08 14.86 -11.04
CA CYS A 158 2.11 15.13 -9.97
C CYS A 158 2.46 16.37 -9.12
N VAL A 159 3.71 16.83 -9.16
CA VAL A 159 4.14 18.05 -8.47
C VAL A 159 3.45 19.29 -9.03
N VAL A 160 3.17 19.30 -10.34
CA VAL A 160 2.51 20.45 -11.00
C VAL A 160 1.14 20.75 -10.40
N PRO A 161 0.20 19.80 -10.33
CA PRO A 161 -1.09 20.06 -9.68
C PRO A 161 -0.95 20.36 -8.18
N TYR A 162 0.04 19.81 -7.45
CA TYR A 162 0.30 20.25 -6.06
C TYR A 162 0.67 21.72 -5.98
N LEU A 163 1.62 22.18 -6.79
CA LEU A 163 2.05 23.57 -6.74
C LEU A 163 0.97 24.54 -7.19
N ILE A 164 0.16 24.18 -8.21
CA ILE A 164 -1.00 24.98 -8.63
C ILE A 164 -2.01 25.10 -7.50
N GLY A 165 -2.33 23.98 -6.82
CA GLY A 165 -3.26 23.97 -5.70
C GLY A 165 -2.77 24.85 -4.53
N TRP A 166 -1.48 24.74 -4.16
CA TRP A 166 -0.90 25.59 -3.11
C TRP A 166 -0.82 27.08 -3.52
N ALA A 167 -0.56 27.39 -4.80
CA ALA A 167 -0.60 28.76 -5.29
C ALA A 167 -1.99 29.37 -5.20
N LEU A 168 -3.05 28.58 -5.50
CA LEU A 168 -4.43 29.03 -5.33
C LEU A 168 -4.78 29.28 -3.85
N ILE A 169 -4.31 28.45 -2.93
CA ILE A 169 -4.46 28.63 -1.49
C ILE A 169 -3.67 29.86 -1.01
N ALA A 170 -2.44 30.06 -1.50
CA ALA A 170 -1.61 31.21 -1.17
C ALA A 170 -2.23 32.57 -1.55
N THR A 171 -2.94 32.59 -2.67
CA THR A 171 -3.57 33.78 -3.24
C THR A 171 -5.08 33.83 -3.00
N ALA A 172 -5.59 33.04 -2.01
CA ALA A 172 -7.00 32.93 -1.79
C ALA A 172 -7.60 34.23 -1.19
N HIS A 173 -8.61 34.78 -1.87
CA HIS A 173 -9.46 35.87 -1.41
C HIS A 173 -10.94 35.47 -1.46
N HIS A 174 -11.26 34.39 -2.17
CA HIS A 174 -12.61 33.88 -2.33
C HIS A 174 -12.66 32.37 -2.07
N VAL A 175 -13.76 31.88 -1.49
CA VAL A 175 -13.97 30.44 -1.20
C VAL A 175 -13.85 29.58 -2.45
N ALA A 176 -14.24 30.10 -3.63
CA ALA A 176 -14.12 29.38 -4.90
C ALA A 176 -12.66 28.94 -5.24
N GLN A 177 -11.65 29.69 -4.79
CA GLN A 177 -10.26 29.32 -5.00
C GLN A 177 -9.89 28.07 -4.21
N PHE A 178 -10.44 27.89 -2.99
CA PHE A 178 -10.28 26.65 -2.24
C PHE A 178 -10.97 25.47 -2.95
N TYR A 179 -12.16 25.65 -3.53
CA TYR A 179 -12.84 24.61 -4.28
C TYR A 179 -12.00 24.11 -5.46
N VAL A 180 -11.48 25.03 -6.27
CA VAL A 180 -10.62 24.69 -7.41
C VAL A 180 -9.31 24.04 -6.93
N ALA A 181 -8.69 24.58 -5.89
CA ALA A 181 -7.48 24.00 -5.30
C ALA A 181 -7.73 22.55 -4.85
N ARG A 182 -8.85 22.27 -4.18
CA ARG A 182 -9.19 20.91 -3.71
C ARG A 182 -9.41 19.93 -4.86
N LEU A 183 -10.06 20.34 -5.94
CA LEU A 183 -10.20 19.53 -7.16
C LEU A 183 -8.83 19.18 -7.77
N ILE A 184 -7.94 20.17 -7.88
CA ILE A 184 -6.60 20.00 -8.43
C ILE A 184 -5.75 19.09 -7.51
N PHE A 185 -5.83 19.26 -6.19
CA PHE A 185 -5.18 18.37 -5.23
C PHE A 185 -5.67 16.94 -5.35
N GLY A 186 -6.95 16.72 -5.66
CA GLY A 186 -7.49 15.39 -5.91
C GLY A 186 -6.81 14.71 -7.10
N VAL A 187 -6.53 15.45 -8.18
CA VAL A 187 -5.75 14.93 -9.31
C VAL A 187 -4.35 14.54 -8.86
N ALA A 188 -3.65 15.39 -8.08
CA ALA A 188 -2.32 15.07 -7.57
C ALA A 188 -2.32 13.82 -6.68
N LEU A 189 -3.30 13.71 -5.78
CA LEU A 189 -3.53 12.55 -4.91
C LEU A 189 -3.65 11.27 -5.73
N SER A 190 -4.43 11.29 -6.81
CA SER A 190 -4.64 10.09 -7.63
C SER A 190 -3.37 9.62 -8.33
N PHE A 191 -2.47 10.53 -8.75
CA PHE A 191 -1.15 10.16 -9.25
C PHE A 191 -0.32 9.44 -8.18
N ALA A 192 -0.27 9.97 -6.96
CA ALA A 192 0.46 9.34 -5.87
C ALA A 192 -0.10 7.94 -5.55
N PHE A 193 -1.43 7.81 -5.37
CA PHE A 193 -2.05 6.53 -4.99
C PHE A 193 -2.09 5.49 -6.10
N THR A 194 -2.06 5.89 -7.37
CA THR A 194 -2.06 4.96 -8.51
C THR A 194 -0.65 4.56 -8.90
N VAL A 195 0.27 5.54 -9.02
CA VAL A 195 1.57 5.29 -9.64
C VAL A 195 2.63 4.83 -8.65
N VAL A 196 2.56 5.29 -7.37
CA VAL A 196 3.55 4.86 -6.36
C VAL A 196 3.50 3.35 -6.11
N PRO A 197 2.33 2.71 -5.88
CA PRO A 197 2.29 1.26 -5.72
C PRO A 197 2.78 0.49 -6.95
N MET A 198 2.50 1.00 -8.16
CA MET A 198 3.01 0.42 -9.40
C MET A 198 4.54 0.50 -9.45
N TYR A 199 5.11 1.68 -9.23
CA TYR A 199 6.55 1.89 -9.24
C TYR A 199 7.25 1.03 -8.20
N VAL A 200 6.79 1.07 -6.96
CA VAL A 200 7.36 0.28 -5.84
C VAL A 200 7.27 -1.22 -6.12
N GLY A 201 6.14 -1.71 -6.62
CA GLY A 201 5.95 -3.11 -6.97
C GLY A 201 6.86 -3.61 -8.11
N GLU A 202 7.22 -2.71 -9.05
CA GLU A 202 8.08 -3.01 -10.20
C GLU A 202 9.58 -2.90 -9.90
N ILE A 203 10.00 -2.08 -8.93
CA ILE A 203 11.41 -1.97 -8.53
C ILE A 203 11.82 -2.96 -7.45
N ALA A 204 10.87 -3.41 -6.63
CA ALA A 204 11.12 -4.24 -5.46
C ALA A 204 11.40 -5.71 -5.81
N GLU A 205 12.43 -6.28 -5.18
CA GLU A 205 12.62 -7.72 -5.12
C GLU A 205 11.47 -8.40 -4.38
N THR A 206 11.19 -9.66 -4.73
CA THR A 206 10.11 -10.45 -4.11
C THR A 206 10.22 -10.54 -2.60
N SER A 207 11.45 -10.62 -2.06
CA SER A 207 11.76 -10.74 -0.64
C SER A 207 11.35 -9.53 0.21
N ILE A 208 11.38 -8.32 -0.38
CA ILE A 208 11.11 -7.05 0.34
C ILE A 208 9.88 -6.32 -0.17
N ARG A 209 9.20 -6.84 -1.21
CA ARG A 209 8.04 -6.20 -1.85
C ARG A 209 6.91 -5.90 -0.87
N GLY A 210 6.62 -6.82 0.05
CA GLY A 210 5.60 -6.62 1.08
C GLY A 210 5.94 -5.46 2.04
N ALA A 211 7.19 -5.40 2.50
CA ALA A 211 7.67 -4.33 3.36
C ALA A 211 7.61 -2.96 2.67
N LEU A 212 8.07 -2.89 1.41
CA LEU A 212 8.04 -1.63 0.64
C LEU A 212 6.61 -1.21 0.28
N GLY A 213 5.70 -2.17 0.06
CA GLY A 213 4.28 -1.89 -0.19
C GLY A 213 3.58 -1.22 1.01
N SER A 214 4.01 -1.50 2.23
CA SER A 214 3.47 -0.87 3.45
C SER A 214 3.88 0.60 3.63
N PHE A 215 4.90 1.06 2.91
CA PHE A 215 5.36 2.45 2.97
C PHE A 215 4.27 3.45 2.57
N LEU A 216 3.38 3.08 1.65
CA LEU A 216 2.27 3.95 1.25
C LEU A 216 1.41 4.36 2.46
N GLN A 217 0.96 3.37 3.25
CA GLN A 217 0.15 3.65 4.44
C GLN A 217 0.93 4.44 5.49
N LEU A 218 2.19 4.12 5.68
CA LEU A 218 3.05 4.79 6.64
C LEU A 218 3.28 6.26 6.27
N PHE A 219 3.62 6.54 5.03
CA PHE A 219 3.92 7.91 4.59
C PHE A 219 2.69 8.81 4.54
N ILE A 220 1.49 8.28 4.21
CA ILE A 220 0.28 9.09 4.29
C ILE A 220 -0.05 9.48 5.73
N THR A 221 0.11 8.56 6.69
CA THR A 221 -0.14 8.85 8.11
C THR A 221 0.89 9.82 8.69
N PHE A 222 2.15 9.75 8.27
CA PHE A 222 3.14 10.77 8.60
C PHE A 222 2.76 12.15 8.04
N GLY A 223 2.24 12.22 6.83
CA GLY A 223 1.77 13.46 6.24
C GLY A 223 0.59 14.07 6.99
N LEU A 224 -0.38 13.25 7.39
CA LEU A 224 -1.51 13.67 8.23
C LEU A 224 -1.00 14.22 9.57
N LEU A 225 -0.16 13.47 10.27
CA LEU A 225 0.42 13.89 11.56
C LEU A 225 1.24 15.19 11.40
N TYR A 226 2.01 15.33 10.32
CA TYR A 226 2.73 16.56 10.01
C TYR A 226 1.82 17.79 10.03
N SER A 227 0.66 17.71 9.39
CA SER A 227 -0.30 18.81 9.37
C SER A 227 -0.99 19.03 10.72
N TYR A 228 -1.29 17.98 11.45
CA TYR A 228 -1.91 18.06 12.78
C TYR A 228 -0.97 18.68 13.82
N VAL A 229 0.35 18.41 13.70
CA VAL A 229 1.36 18.97 14.62
C VAL A 229 1.68 20.41 14.28
N ILE A 230 1.85 20.74 13.01
CA ILE A 230 2.30 22.08 12.60
C ILE A 230 1.14 23.06 12.50
N GLY A 231 0.02 22.63 11.89
CA GLY A 231 -1.10 23.51 11.54
C GLY A 231 -1.60 24.40 12.68
N PRO A 232 -1.84 23.90 13.89
CA PRO A 232 -2.35 24.71 14.99
C PRO A 232 -1.40 25.82 15.50
N TYR A 233 -0.08 25.63 15.33
CA TYR A 233 0.96 26.46 15.99
C TYR A 233 1.65 27.48 15.08
N VAL A 234 1.31 27.48 13.79
CA VAL A 234 1.89 28.42 12.83
C VAL A 234 0.80 29.26 12.15
N SER A 235 1.19 30.41 11.57
CA SER A 235 0.25 31.24 10.79
C SER A 235 -0.20 30.51 9.51
N TYR A 236 -1.36 30.93 8.97
CA TYR A 236 -1.88 30.42 7.71
C TYR A 236 -0.83 30.40 6.61
N THR A 237 -0.08 31.52 6.47
CA THR A 237 0.96 31.64 5.43
C THR A 237 2.10 30.66 5.62
N VAL A 238 2.63 30.50 6.83
CA VAL A 238 3.71 29.57 7.11
C VAL A 238 3.24 28.13 6.90
N PHE A 239 2.01 27.81 7.26
CA PHE A 239 1.49 26.45 7.14
C PHE A 239 1.37 25.98 5.69
N TRP A 240 0.79 26.80 4.79
CA TRP A 240 0.71 26.37 3.39
C TRP A 240 2.10 26.30 2.74
N ILE A 241 3.07 27.19 3.10
CA ILE A 241 4.46 27.11 2.61
C ILE A 241 5.09 25.78 3.02
N LEU A 242 4.99 25.41 4.28
CA LEU A 242 5.56 24.15 4.78
C LEU A 242 4.93 22.93 4.10
N CYS A 243 3.63 22.94 3.84
CA CYS A 243 2.98 21.88 3.07
C CYS A 243 3.42 21.89 1.60
N ALA A 244 3.60 23.05 0.96
CA ALA A 244 4.05 23.19 -0.41
C ALA A 244 5.52 22.78 -0.61
N CYS A 245 6.34 22.81 0.43
CA CYS A 245 7.72 22.33 0.38
C CYS A 245 7.82 20.82 0.17
N LEU A 246 6.86 20.04 0.68
CA LEU A 246 6.92 18.56 0.59
C LEU A 246 6.94 18.05 -0.86
N PRO A 247 6.03 18.46 -1.77
CA PRO A 247 6.12 18.04 -3.16
C PRO A 247 7.39 18.54 -3.87
N VAL A 248 7.98 19.66 -3.45
CA VAL A 248 9.26 20.13 -4.00
C VAL A 248 10.41 19.22 -3.55
N VAL A 249 10.46 18.87 -2.26
CA VAL A 249 11.45 17.91 -1.73
C VAL A 249 11.31 16.55 -2.42
N PHE A 250 10.07 16.08 -2.59
CA PHE A 250 9.79 14.88 -3.36
C PHE A 250 10.37 14.97 -4.77
N PHE A 251 10.10 16.06 -5.51
CA PHE A 251 10.57 16.25 -6.88
C PHE A 251 12.09 16.12 -6.98
N VAL A 252 12.83 16.86 -6.13
CA VAL A 252 14.29 16.86 -6.14
C VAL A 252 14.87 15.48 -5.85
N LEU A 253 14.38 14.81 -4.82
CA LEU A 253 14.90 13.51 -4.42
C LEU A 253 14.51 12.41 -5.42
N PHE A 254 13.28 12.43 -5.93
CA PHE A 254 12.82 11.42 -6.86
C PHE A 254 13.40 11.56 -8.28
N MET A 255 13.82 12.75 -8.68
CA MET A 255 14.57 12.94 -9.94
C MET A 255 15.81 12.05 -10.04
N LEU A 256 16.47 11.75 -8.92
CA LEU A 256 17.68 10.94 -8.86
C LEU A 256 17.40 9.43 -8.99
N MET A 257 16.15 9.02 -8.84
CA MET A 257 15.76 7.61 -8.87
C MET A 257 15.63 7.07 -10.29
N PRO A 258 15.90 5.79 -10.55
CA PRO A 258 15.76 5.19 -11.88
C PRO A 258 14.29 5.05 -12.28
N GLU A 259 14.02 4.94 -13.59
CA GLU A 259 12.70 4.54 -14.10
C GLU A 259 12.47 3.04 -13.83
N SER A 260 11.19 2.61 -13.86
CA SER A 260 10.83 1.21 -13.70
C SER A 260 11.45 0.32 -14.80
N PRO A 261 12.14 -0.78 -14.44
CA PRO A 261 12.65 -1.76 -15.39
C PRO A 261 11.53 -2.38 -16.25
N TYR A 262 10.38 -2.69 -15.64
CA TYR A 262 9.21 -3.23 -16.34
C TYR A 262 8.71 -2.29 -17.44
N TYR A 263 8.60 -1.01 -17.14
CA TYR A 263 8.21 -0.01 -18.13
C TYR A 263 9.23 0.09 -19.27
N LEU A 264 10.52 0.10 -18.95
CA LEU A 264 11.58 0.22 -19.97
C LEU A 264 11.57 -0.98 -20.92
N ILE A 265 11.39 -2.20 -20.39
CA ILE A 265 11.27 -3.43 -21.20
C ILE A 265 10.01 -3.38 -22.07
N SER A 266 8.87 -2.96 -21.52
CA SER A 266 7.61 -2.84 -22.28
C SER A 266 7.69 -1.85 -23.45
N LYS A 267 8.63 -0.88 -23.38
CA LYS A 267 8.91 0.09 -24.46
C LYS A 267 10.09 -0.33 -25.34
N GLY A 268 10.60 -1.57 -25.21
CA GLY A 268 11.72 -2.07 -26.00
C GLY A 268 13.09 -1.47 -25.67
N LYS A 269 13.21 -0.74 -24.56
CA LYS A 269 14.46 -0.09 -24.09
C LYS A 269 15.26 -1.01 -23.19
N ARG A 270 15.70 -2.17 -23.72
CA ARG A 270 16.34 -3.23 -22.93
C ARG A 270 17.62 -2.76 -22.21
N GLU A 271 18.50 -2.06 -22.90
CA GLU A 271 19.77 -1.57 -22.30
C GLU A 271 19.53 -0.67 -21.10
N ALA A 272 18.60 0.28 -21.22
CA ALA A 272 18.21 1.15 -20.12
C ALA A 272 17.56 0.38 -18.95
N ALA A 273 16.82 -0.69 -19.25
CA ALA A 273 16.23 -1.55 -18.21
C ALA A 273 17.29 -2.34 -17.44
N VAL A 274 18.28 -2.90 -18.14
CA VAL A 274 19.41 -3.59 -17.52
C VAL A 274 20.21 -2.63 -16.64
N ALA A 275 20.53 -1.44 -17.12
CA ALA A 275 21.21 -0.41 -16.34
C ALA A 275 20.41 0.01 -15.08
N ALA A 276 19.07 0.14 -15.20
CA ALA A 276 18.20 0.43 -14.07
C ALA A 276 18.17 -0.72 -13.04
N LEU A 277 18.09 -1.98 -13.51
CA LEU A 277 18.17 -3.18 -12.66
C LEU A 277 19.51 -3.29 -11.96
N ALA A 278 20.63 -3.14 -12.68
CA ALA A 278 21.98 -3.16 -12.13
C ALA A 278 22.13 -2.13 -10.99
N LYS A 279 21.61 -0.92 -11.20
CA LYS A 279 21.59 0.14 -10.19
C LYS A 279 20.73 -0.26 -8.97
N LEU A 280 19.49 -0.74 -9.18
CA LEU A 280 18.56 -1.12 -8.11
C LEU A 280 19.03 -2.33 -7.30
N ARG A 281 19.72 -3.27 -7.92
CA ARG A 281 20.24 -4.48 -7.29
C ARG A 281 21.65 -4.27 -6.73
N SER A 282 22.31 -3.16 -7.08
CA SER A 282 23.74 -2.92 -6.80
C SER A 282 24.60 -4.09 -7.31
N LYS A 283 24.34 -4.54 -8.53
CA LYS A 283 25.02 -5.64 -9.22
C LYS A 283 25.53 -5.18 -10.59
N SER A 284 26.44 -5.97 -11.17
CA SER A 284 26.88 -5.76 -12.55
C SER A 284 25.73 -5.98 -13.55
N GLU A 285 25.79 -5.33 -14.72
CA GLU A 285 24.82 -5.52 -15.79
C GLU A 285 24.73 -6.98 -16.26
N ALA A 286 25.85 -7.70 -16.23
CA ALA A 286 25.88 -9.12 -16.58
C ALA A 286 25.07 -9.99 -15.60
N ALA A 287 25.11 -9.67 -14.30
CA ALA A 287 24.43 -10.44 -13.26
C ALA A 287 22.90 -10.24 -13.23
N VAL A 288 22.38 -9.18 -13.87
CA VAL A 288 20.94 -8.90 -13.92
C VAL A 288 20.27 -9.24 -15.26
N GLN A 289 21.01 -9.81 -16.22
CA GLN A 289 20.47 -10.16 -17.56
C GLN A 289 19.37 -11.22 -17.48
N GLU A 290 19.52 -12.20 -16.59
CA GLU A 290 18.53 -13.26 -16.39
C GLU A 290 17.22 -12.66 -15.86
N GLU A 291 17.28 -11.81 -14.81
CA GLU A 291 16.12 -11.10 -14.29
C GLU A 291 15.44 -10.22 -15.36
N ALA A 292 16.24 -9.56 -16.21
CA ALA A 292 15.68 -8.77 -17.32
C ALA A 292 14.97 -9.64 -18.38
N ASN A 293 15.44 -10.87 -18.62
CA ASN A 293 14.78 -11.84 -19.50
C ASN A 293 13.48 -12.33 -18.87
N ASP A 294 13.48 -12.68 -17.58
CA ASP A 294 12.29 -13.13 -16.86
C ASP A 294 11.18 -12.07 -16.89
N ILE A 295 11.55 -10.80 -16.68
CA ILE A 295 10.60 -9.68 -16.78
C ILE A 295 10.04 -9.57 -18.20
N ARG A 296 10.88 -9.72 -19.24
CA ARG A 296 10.43 -9.67 -20.63
C ARG A 296 9.44 -10.80 -20.93
N ASP A 297 9.80 -12.03 -20.54
CA ASP A 297 9.01 -13.22 -20.84
C ASP A 297 7.63 -13.14 -20.11
N ALA A 298 7.61 -12.66 -18.87
CA ALA A 298 6.38 -12.39 -18.13
C ALA A 298 5.51 -11.29 -18.78
N LEU A 299 6.13 -10.24 -19.33
CA LEU A 299 5.40 -9.20 -20.07
C LEU A 299 4.84 -9.72 -21.40
N GLU A 300 5.60 -10.52 -22.14
CA GLU A 300 5.13 -11.14 -23.39
C GLU A 300 3.97 -12.10 -23.15
N GLU A 301 4.00 -12.87 -22.06
CA GLU A 301 2.90 -13.74 -21.66
C GLU A 301 1.65 -12.92 -21.28
N SER A 302 1.83 -11.86 -20.51
CA SER A 302 0.74 -10.94 -20.15
C SER A 302 0.12 -10.25 -21.38
N MET A 303 0.91 -9.94 -22.41
CA MET A 303 0.39 -9.36 -23.65
C MET A 303 -0.39 -10.34 -24.52
N LYS A 304 -0.08 -11.64 -24.46
CA LYS A 304 -0.84 -12.68 -25.18
C LYS A 304 -2.23 -12.88 -24.58
N THR A 305 -2.39 -12.63 -23.28
CA THR A 305 -3.63 -12.76 -22.52
C THR A 305 -4.42 -11.46 -22.41
N GLN A 306 -4.30 -10.53 -23.40
CA GLN A 306 -5.01 -9.25 -23.35
C GLN A 306 -6.53 -9.46 -23.28
N THR A 307 -7.07 -9.40 -22.08
CA THR A 307 -8.50 -9.41 -21.82
C THR A 307 -9.13 -8.06 -22.17
N LYS A 308 -10.33 -8.11 -22.74
CA LYS A 308 -11.12 -6.90 -23.03
C LYS A 308 -11.74 -6.38 -21.71
N LEU A 309 -12.08 -5.09 -21.67
CA LEU A 309 -12.83 -4.52 -20.54
C LEU A 309 -14.16 -5.26 -20.30
N SER A 310 -14.77 -5.78 -21.40
CA SER A 310 -15.99 -6.61 -21.32
C SER A 310 -15.81 -7.86 -20.46
N ASP A 311 -14.60 -8.46 -20.44
CA ASP A 311 -14.34 -9.71 -19.75
C ASP A 311 -14.40 -9.54 -18.22
N LEU A 312 -14.26 -8.31 -17.76
CA LEU A 312 -14.48 -7.96 -16.35
C LEU A 312 -15.95 -8.15 -15.92
N PHE A 313 -16.88 -7.99 -16.86
CA PHE A 313 -18.32 -8.12 -16.60
C PHE A 313 -18.90 -9.47 -17.09
N THR A 314 -18.28 -10.11 -18.08
CA THR A 314 -18.77 -11.35 -18.68
C THR A 314 -18.22 -12.60 -17.98
N VAL A 315 -16.98 -12.56 -17.48
CA VAL A 315 -16.38 -13.67 -16.74
C VAL A 315 -16.87 -13.64 -15.30
N LYS A 316 -17.59 -14.68 -14.87
CA LYS A 316 -18.27 -14.76 -13.57
C LYS A 316 -17.33 -14.49 -12.38
N ALA A 317 -16.10 -15.04 -12.37
CA ALA A 317 -15.14 -14.84 -11.31
C ALA A 317 -14.67 -13.38 -11.25
N ASN A 318 -14.34 -12.78 -12.41
CA ASN A 318 -13.91 -11.38 -12.49
C ASN A 318 -15.01 -10.41 -12.03
N PHE A 319 -16.26 -10.68 -12.43
CA PHE A 319 -17.40 -9.88 -12.01
C PHE A 319 -17.67 -9.95 -10.51
N LYS A 320 -17.60 -11.17 -9.92
CA LYS A 320 -17.71 -11.33 -8.45
C LYS A 320 -16.56 -10.64 -7.71
N ALA A 321 -15.31 -10.79 -8.19
CA ALA A 321 -14.16 -10.11 -7.63
C ALA A 321 -14.35 -8.59 -7.67
N LEU A 322 -14.85 -8.03 -8.79
CA LEU A 322 -15.16 -6.61 -8.92
C LEU A 322 -16.21 -6.15 -7.90
N ILE A 323 -17.30 -6.90 -7.75
CA ILE A 323 -18.33 -6.58 -6.75
C ILE A 323 -17.73 -6.58 -5.34
N PHE A 324 -16.94 -7.60 -4.99
CA PHE A 324 -16.36 -7.71 -3.64
C PHE A 324 -15.37 -6.58 -3.36
N THR A 325 -14.51 -6.23 -4.30
CA THR A 325 -13.54 -5.14 -4.13
C THR A 325 -14.23 -3.78 -4.10
N CYS A 326 -15.26 -3.55 -4.91
CA CYS A 326 -16.08 -2.34 -4.85
C CYS A 326 -16.83 -2.23 -3.52
N LEU A 327 -17.38 -3.33 -2.98
CA LEU A 327 -18.04 -3.34 -1.67
C LEU A 327 -17.05 -3.08 -0.55
N LEU A 328 -15.85 -3.69 -0.58
CA LEU A 328 -14.80 -3.43 0.42
C LEU A 328 -14.38 -1.96 0.41
N ALA A 329 -14.12 -1.39 -0.77
CA ALA A 329 -13.78 0.03 -0.91
C ALA A 329 -14.92 0.95 -0.48
N SER A 330 -16.17 0.55 -0.72
CA SER A 330 -17.36 1.28 -0.27
C SER A 330 -17.51 1.24 1.24
N PHE A 331 -17.39 0.08 1.85
CA PHE A 331 -17.45 -0.05 3.31
C PHE A 331 -16.34 0.71 4.00
N GLN A 332 -15.12 0.75 3.42
CA GLN A 332 -14.04 1.58 3.94
C GLN A 332 -14.44 3.06 4.05
N GLN A 333 -15.16 3.59 3.06
CA GLN A 333 -15.62 4.98 3.10
C GLN A 333 -16.82 5.17 4.07
N LEU A 334 -17.70 4.18 4.12
CA LEU A 334 -18.90 4.17 4.97
C LEU A 334 -18.57 4.05 6.48
N THR A 335 -17.33 3.71 6.86
CA THR A 335 -16.87 3.86 8.26
C THR A 335 -16.84 5.31 8.74
N GLY A 336 -16.90 6.28 7.83
CA GLY A 336 -16.79 7.70 8.14
C GLY A 336 -15.35 8.19 8.33
N ILE A 337 -14.35 7.40 7.93
CA ILE A 337 -12.93 7.72 8.14
C ILE A 337 -12.54 9.11 7.62
N ASN A 338 -12.98 9.49 6.41
CA ASN A 338 -12.64 10.79 5.84
C ASN A 338 -13.31 11.95 6.60
N VAL A 339 -14.50 11.74 7.15
CA VAL A 339 -15.16 12.73 8.01
C VAL A 339 -14.33 12.93 9.28
N VAL A 340 -13.88 11.84 9.92
CA VAL A 340 -13.02 11.92 11.10
C VAL A 340 -11.71 12.65 10.77
N LEU A 341 -11.00 12.27 9.69
CA LEU A 341 -9.70 12.83 9.36
C LEU A 341 -9.75 14.33 8.97
N PHE A 342 -10.79 14.75 8.25
CA PHE A 342 -10.89 16.12 7.74
C PHE A 342 -11.45 17.10 8.77
N TYR A 343 -12.31 16.64 9.67
CA TYR A 343 -12.97 17.46 10.69
C TYR A 343 -12.55 17.13 12.12
N MET A 344 -11.43 16.42 12.31
CA MET A 344 -11.03 15.91 13.61
C MET A 344 -10.96 16.99 14.69
N GLN A 345 -10.36 18.13 14.39
CA GLN A 345 -10.26 19.24 15.33
C GLN A 345 -11.63 19.83 15.67
N SER A 346 -12.51 20.00 14.66
CA SER A 346 -13.88 20.47 14.86
C SER A 346 -14.71 19.47 15.69
N ILE A 347 -14.51 18.16 15.46
CA ILE A 347 -15.15 17.11 16.26
C ILE A 347 -14.73 17.24 17.73
N PHE A 348 -13.43 17.39 18.01
CA PHE A 348 -12.97 17.59 19.38
C PHE A 348 -13.45 18.91 20.00
N ALA A 349 -13.47 20.00 19.25
CA ALA A 349 -14.04 21.26 19.70
C ALA A 349 -15.52 21.11 20.05
N ALA A 350 -16.29 20.38 19.23
CA ALA A 350 -17.71 20.11 19.48
C ALA A 350 -17.96 19.24 20.73
N THR A 351 -16.97 18.46 21.21
CA THR A 351 -17.15 17.68 22.46
C THR A 351 -17.25 18.55 23.70
N GLY A 352 -16.62 19.74 23.69
CA GLY A 352 -16.50 20.60 24.88
C GLY A 352 -15.62 19.99 25.98
N SER A 353 -14.73 19.05 25.61
CA SER A 353 -13.79 18.43 26.54
C SER A 353 -12.81 19.46 27.14
N THR A 354 -12.32 19.20 28.34
CA THR A 354 -11.28 20.01 28.99
C THR A 354 -9.92 19.91 28.30
N MET A 355 -9.72 18.88 27.47
CA MET A 355 -8.50 18.68 26.69
C MET A 355 -8.53 19.55 25.43
N ASP A 356 -7.42 20.22 25.14
CA ASP A 356 -7.26 21.02 23.91
C ASP A 356 -7.52 20.16 22.65
N PRO A 357 -8.43 20.59 21.75
CA PRO A 357 -8.72 19.89 20.50
C PRO A 357 -7.47 19.62 19.65
N ASN A 358 -6.49 20.53 19.66
CA ASN A 358 -5.22 20.35 18.92
C ASN A 358 -4.41 19.19 19.50
N VAL A 359 -4.28 19.12 20.81
CA VAL A 359 -3.56 18.05 21.51
C VAL A 359 -4.24 16.70 21.26
N SER A 360 -5.56 16.65 21.34
CA SER A 360 -6.36 15.45 21.05
C SER A 360 -6.15 14.96 19.61
N THR A 361 -6.13 15.88 18.66
CA THR A 361 -5.87 15.59 17.23
C THR A 361 -4.45 15.03 17.02
N ILE A 362 -3.44 15.58 17.68
CA ILE A 362 -2.05 15.10 17.62
C ILE A 362 -1.93 13.69 18.23
N ILE A 363 -2.60 13.42 19.34
CA ILE A 363 -2.61 12.08 19.97
C ILE A 363 -3.17 11.06 18.99
N VAL A 364 -4.33 11.31 18.39
CA VAL A 364 -4.97 10.41 17.41
C VAL A 364 -4.07 10.20 16.19
N GLY A 365 -3.48 11.27 15.64
CA GLY A 365 -2.54 11.17 14.52
C GLY A 365 -1.28 10.37 14.87
N SER A 366 -0.76 10.51 16.08
CA SER A 366 0.40 9.74 16.56
C SER A 366 0.07 8.24 16.70
N VAL A 367 -1.10 7.90 17.22
CA VAL A 367 -1.60 6.53 17.28
C VAL A 367 -1.80 5.95 15.88
N GLN A 368 -2.29 6.76 14.93
CA GLN A 368 -2.44 6.35 13.53
C GLN A 368 -1.09 5.94 12.91
N VAL A 369 -0.04 6.73 13.12
CA VAL A 369 1.32 6.38 12.67
C VAL A 369 1.80 5.10 13.34
N ALA A 370 1.69 4.99 14.67
CA ALA A 370 2.10 3.80 15.41
C ALA A 370 1.38 2.52 14.93
N ALA A 371 0.07 2.58 14.74
CA ALA A 371 -0.72 1.47 14.22
C ALA A 371 -0.30 1.07 12.80
N SER A 372 0.07 2.05 11.94
CA SER A 372 0.54 1.79 10.58
C SER A 372 1.87 1.03 10.53
N PHE A 373 2.73 1.15 11.55
CA PHE A 373 3.92 0.30 11.69
C PHE A 373 3.60 -1.15 12.09
N VAL A 374 2.57 -1.34 12.91
CA VAL A 374 2.21 -2.67 13.43
C VAL A 374 1.50 -3.51 12.37
N THR A 375 0.69 -2.90 11.52
CA THR A 375 -0.18 -3.59 10.56
C THR A 375 0.57 -4.57 9.65
N PRO A 376 1.68 -4.24 8.99
CA PRO A 376 2.39 -5.18 8.12
C PRO A 376 2.89 -6.43 8.85
N LEU A 377 3.16 -6.33 10.16
CA LEU A 377 3.67 -7.43 10.96
C LEU A 377 2.61 -8.49 11.29
N ILE A 378 1.34 -8.07 11.32
CA ILE A 378 0.23 -8.94 11.76
C ILE A 378 -0.63 -9.45 10.60
N VAL A 379 -0.70 -8.73 9.47
CA VAL A 379 -1.57 -9.06 8.32
C VAL A 379 -1.29 -10.45 7.78
N ASP A 380 -0.01 -10.82 7.61
CA ASP A 380 0.37 -12.13 7.07
C ASP A 380 0.19 -13.28 8.07
N ARG A 381 0.12 -12.95 9.38
CA ARG A 381 -0.08 -13.96 10.43
C ARG A 381 -1.54 -14.28 10.69
N LEU A 382 -2.41 -13.27 10.74
CA LEU A 382 -3.81 -13.43 11.16
C LEU A 382 -4.79 -13.67 10.00
N GLY A 383 -4.43 -13.25 8.78
CA GLY A 383 -5.32 -13.32 7.61
C GLY A 383 -6.19 -12.07 7.45
N ARG A 384 -6.71 -11.91 6.23
CA ARG A 384 -7.38 -10.67 5.84
C ARG A 384 -8.77 -10.57 6.47
N ARG A 385 -9.52 -11.66 6.45
CA ARG A 385 -10.90 -11.70 6.92
C ARG A 385 -11.01 -11.48 8.44
N LEU A 386 -10.14 -12.13 9.24
CA LEU A 386 -10.15 -11.96 10.70
C LEU A 386 -9.83 -10.53 11.09
N LEU A 387 -8.84 -9.90 10.44
CA LEU A 387 -8.47 -8.52 10.72
C LEU A 387 -9.56 -7.52 10.33
N LEU A 388 -10.27 -7.73 9.21
CA LEU A 388 -11.42 -6.90 8.83
C LEU A 388 -12.56 -7.00 9.86
N ILE A 389 -12.83 -8.21 10.37
CA ILE A 389 -13.86 -8.41 11.40
C ILE A 389 -13.48 -7.73 12.70
N THR A 390 -12.26 -7.95 13.20
CA THR A 390 -11.81 -7.35 14.47
C THR A 390 -11.74 -5.82 14.40
N SER A 391 -11.28 -5.28 13.28
CA SER A 391 -11.28 -3.85 13.00
C SER A 391 -12.71 -3.28 13.00
N GLY A 392 -13.60 -3.89 12.22
CA GLY A 392 -14.98 -3.44 12.13
C GLY A 392 -15.73 -3.51 13.47
N VAL A 393 -15.49 -4.54 14.28
CA VAL A 393 -16.07 -4.61 15.64
C VAL A 393 -15.55 -3.47 16.52
N GLY A 394 -14.25 -3.17 16.45
CA GLY A 394 -13.67 -2.02 17.16
C GLY A 394 -14.30 -0.69 16.72
N GLU A 395 -14.49 -0.49 15.43
CA GLU A 395 -15.15 0.69 14.86
C GLU A 395 -16.62 0.80 15.31
N ILE A 396 -17.38 -0.31 15.33
CA ILE A 396 -18.77 -0.33 15.82
C ILE A 396 -18.84 0.15 17.26
N VAL A 397 -18.02 -0.42 18.15
CA VAL A 397 -18.05 -0.08 19.58
C VAL A 397 -17.70 1.39 19.79
N THR A 398 -16.67 1.88 19.12
CA THR A 398 -16.17 3.25 19.30
C THR A 398 -17.12 4.30 18.71
N LEU A 399 -17.69 4.05 17.53
CA LEU A 399 -18.68 4.93 16.92
C LEU A 399 -20.01 4.94 17.71
N ALA A 400 -20.42 3.79 18.24
CA ALA A 400 -21.60 3.71 19.10
C ALA A 400 -21.40 4.52 20.40
N ALA A 401 -20.21 4.40 21.02
CA ALA A 401 -19.85 5.16 22.22
C ALA A 401 -19.78 6.66 21.95
N LEU A 402 -19.19 7.06 20.82
CA LEU A 402 -19.12 8.46 20.42
C LEU A 402 -20.51 9.04 20.14
N GLY A 403 -21.37 8.29 19.47
CA GLY A 403 -22.77 8.68 19.25
C GLY A 403 -23.55 8.81 20.56
N LEU A 404 -23.33 7.88 21.51
CA LEU A 404 -23.94 7.96 22.83
C LEU A 404 -23.50 9.23 23.59
N PHE A 405 -22.20 9.58 23.54
CA PHE A 405 -21.70 10.82 24.16
C PHE A 405 -22.44 12.05 23.63
N PHE A 406 -22.54 12.19 22.28
CA PHE A 406 -23.25 13.32 21.69
C PHE A 406 -24.75 13.29 21.96
N TYR A 407 -25.38 12.13 22.06
CA TYR A 407 -26.77 12.00 22.44
C TYR A 407 -27.04 12.52 23.87
N LEU A 408 -26.20 12.13 24.82
CA LEU A 408 -26.28 12.62 26.21
C LEU A 408 -26.04 14.12 26.30
N LYS A 409 -25.09 14.64 25.52
CA LYS A 409 -24.74 16.06 25.47
C LYS A 409 -25.79 16.92 24.81
N ASP A 410 -26.20 16.58 23.56
CA ASP A 410 -26.97 17.47 22.70
C ASP A 410 -28.46 17.28 22.92
N VAL A 411 -28.95 16.06 23.21
CA VAL A 411 -30.37 15.71 23.34
C VAL A 411 -30.82 15.70 24.80
N GLN A 412 -30.15 14.90 25.64
CA GLN A 412 -30.52 14.82 27.07
C GLN A 412 -30.02 16.00 27.89
N LYS A 413 -28.98 16.69 27.43
CA LYS A 413 -28.35 17.85 28.12
C LYS A 413 -27.94 17.53 29.55
N ASP A 414 -27.53 16.31 29.81
CA ASP A 414 -27.08 15.83 31.12
C ASP A 414 -25.61 16.25 31.34
N THR A 415 -25.44 17.46 31.86
CA THR A 415 -24.12 18.07 32.08
C THR A 415 -23.26 17.28 33.07
N GLU A 416 -23.85 16.69 34.11
CA GLU A 416 -23.13 15.95 35.15
C GLU A 416 -22.52 14.66 34.58
N VAL A 417 -23.31 13.90 33.83
CA VAL A 417 -22.82 12.68 33.17
C VAL A 417 -21.79 13.02 32.09
N VAL A 418 -22.06 14.03 31.25
CA VAL A 418 -21.14 14.45 30.17
C VAL A 418 -19.78 14.88 30.70
N GLU A 419 -19.73 15.62 31.81
CA GLU A 419 -18.47 16.01 32.46
C GLU A 419 -17.70 14.78 32.96
N SER A 420 -18.39 13.80 33.58
CA SER A 420 -17.77 12.57 34.10
C SER A 420 -17.15 11.69 33.01
N ILE A 421 -17.71 11.72 31.78
CA ILE A 421 -17.25 10.94 30.62
C ILE A 421 -16.57 11.80 29.54
N SER A 422 -16.08 12.98 29.88
CA SER A 422 -15.44 13.93 28.93
C SER A 422 -14.21 13.36 28.21
N TRP A 423 -13.60 12.31 28.75
CA TRP A 423 -12.50 11.55 28.16
C TRP A 423 -12.97 10.59 27.03
N LEU A 424 -14.24 10.18 27.03
CA LEU A 424 -14.79 9.13 26.16
C LEU A 424 -14.61 9.44 24.66
N PRO A 425 -14.84 10.67 24.13
CA PRO A 425 -14.61 10.97 22.72
C PRO A 425 -13.17 10.77 22.27
N VAL A 426 -12.20 11.19 23.08
CA VAL A 426 -10.77 11.03 22.74
C VAL A 426 -10.40 9.55 22.67
N VAL A 427 -10.77 8.78 23.69
CA VAL A 427 -10.51 7.34 23.74
C VAL A 427 -11.21 6.61 22.58
N SER A 428 -12.46 6.98 22.28
CA SER A 428 -13.22 6.39 21.18
C SER A 428 -12.52 6.65 19.84
N LEU A 429 -12.09 7.87 19.56
CA LEU A 429 -11.41 8.20 18.29
C LEU A 429 -10.01 7.60 18.21
N VAL A 430 -9.28 7.49 19.32
CA VAL A 430 -7.99 6.79 19.39
C VAL A 430 -8.15 5.32 19.02
N ILE A 431 -9.13 4.63 19.63
CA ILE A 431 -9.38 3.21 19.35
C ILE A 431 -9.94 3.03 17.93
N PHE A 432 -10.83 3.92 17.48
CA PHE A 432 -11.36 3.91 16.11
C PHE A 432 -10.23 3.96 15.07
N ILE A 433 -9.32 4.92 15.19
CA ILE A 433 -8.19 5.05 14.26
C ILE A 433 -7.23 3.87 14.37
N ALA A 434 -6.93 3.38 15.57
CA ALA A 434 -6.06 2.22 15.75
C ALA A 434 -6.64 0.97 15.08
N THR A 435 -7.92 0.69 15.31
CA THR A 435 -8.61 -0.45 14.70
C THR A 435 -8.75 -0.30 13.20
N TYR A 436 -9.09 0.89 12.69
CA TYR A 436 -9.13 1.19 11.27
C TYR A 436 -7.80 0.90 10.57
N CYS A 437 -6.68 1.38 11.13
CA CYS A 437 -5.35 1.16 10.55
C CYS A 437 -4.94 -0.31 10.52
N ILE A 438 -5.45 -1.14 11.43
CA ILE A 438 -5.15 -2.58 11.47
C ILE A 438 -5.92 -3.35 10.39
N GLY A 439 -7.12 -2.94 10.03
CA GLY A 439 -7.99 -3.68 9.13
C GLY A 439 -8.51 -2.86 7.94
N TRP A 440 -9.56 -2.08 8.14
CA TRP A 440 -10.26 -1.39 7.05
C TRP A 440 -9.41 -0.36 6.29
N GLY A 441 -8.32 0.14 6.86
CA GLY A 441 -7.40 1.04 6.15
C GLY A 441 -6.66 0.32 5.00
N PRO A 442 -5.77 -0.63 5.28
CA PRO A 442 -4.91 -1.26 4.29
C PRO A 442 -5.54 -2.46 3.56
N LEU A 443 -6.42 -3.25 4.22
CA LEU A 443 -6.85 -4.55 3.69
C LEU A 443 -7.76 -4.50 2.47
N PRO A 444 -8.68 -3.55 2.27
CA PRO A 444 -9.43 -3.45 1.02
C PRO A 444 -8.54 -3.38 -0.21
N TRP A 445 -7.43 -2.64 -0.12
CA TRP A 445 -6.44 -2.50 -1.19
C TRP A 445 -5.61 -3.75 -1.39
N ALA A 446 -5.21 -4.42 -0.31
CA ALA A 446 -4.49 -5.70 -0.36
C ALA A 446 -5.35 -6.78 -1.01
N VAL A 447 -6.60 -6.95 -0.56
CA VAL A 447 -7.55 -7.94 -1.10
C VAL A 447 -7.85 -7.65 -2.58
N MET A 448 -8.01 -6.37 -2.97
CA MET A 448 -8.14 -5.99 -4.36
C MET A 448 -6.94 -6.48 -5.19
N GLY A 449 -5.73 -6.33 -4.65
CA GLY A 449 -4.50 -6.82 -5.29
C GLY A 449 -4.43 -8.34 -5.44
N GLU A 450 -5.08 -9.10 -4.56
CA GLU A 450 -5.08 -10.56 -4.49
C GLU A 450 -6.21 -11.22 -5.30
N MET A 451 -7.31 -10.51 -5.58
CA MET A 451 -8.50 -11.09 -6.24
C MET A 451 -8.45 -11.09 -7.76
N PHE A 452 -7.67 -10.19 -8.39
CA PHE A 452 -7.66 -10.05 -9.85
C PHE A 452 -6.43 -10.68 -10.48
N ALA A 453 -6.65 -11.38 -11.61
CA ALA A 453 -5.58 -11.78 -12.51
C ALA A 453 -4.88 -10.54 -13.12
N SER A 454 -3.60 -10.69 -13.48
CA SER A 454 -2.75 -9.57 -13.91
C SER A 454 -3.30 -8.79 -15.10
N ASP A 455 -4.01 -9.46 -15.99
CA ASP A 455 -4.58 -8.95 -17.24
C ASP A 455 -5.80 -8.03 -17.04
N VAL A 456 -6.64 -8.28 -16.00
CA VAL A 456 -7.82 -7.47 -15.68
C VAL A 456 -7.59 -6.51 -14.52
N LYS A 457 -6.53 -6.72 -13.73
CA LYS A 457 -6.24 -6.02 -12.47
C LYS A 457 -6.23 -4.50 -12.62
N SER A 458 -5.54 -3.97 -13.62
CA SER A 458 -5.44 -2.52 -13.83
C SER A 458 -6.81 -1.88 -14.08
N LYS A 459 -7.64 -2.50 -14.91
CA LYS A 459 -8.99 -2.01 -15.25
C LYS A 459 -9.94 -2.08 -14.05
N ALA A 460 -9.91 -3.22 -13.34
CA ALA A 460 -10.72 -3.44 -12.15
C ALA A 460 -10.35 -2.47 -11.01
N SER A 461 -9.04 -2.28 -10.78
CA SER A 461 -8.55 -1.33 -9.78
C SER A 461 -8.98 0.10 -10.11
N GLY A 462 -8.92 0.52 -11.37
CA GLY A 462 -9.38 1.85 -11.80
C GLY A 462 -10.84 2.10 -11.44
N ILE A 463 -11.73 1.14 -11.73
CA ILE A 463 -13.16 1.23 -11.40
C ILE A 463 -13.36 1.27 -9.88
N THR A 464 -12.71 0.37 -9.13
CA THR A 464 -12.83 0.29 -7.67
C THR A 464 -12.37 1.57 -6.99
N VAL A 465 -11.21 2.12 -7.41
CA VAL A 465 -10.65 3.37 -6.87
C VAL A 465 -11.55 4.56 -7.17
N SER A 466 -12.05 4.67 -8.41
CA SER A 466 -12.97 5.76 -8.79
C SER A 466 -14.27 5.70 -8.00
N MET A 467 -14.84 4.52 -7.82
CA MET A 467 -16.04 4.32 -7.00
C MET A 467 -15.79 4.68 -5.53
N CYS A 468 -14.63 4.27 -4.99
CA CYS A 468 -14.21 4.60 -3.63
C CYS A 468 -14.19 6.12 -3.41
N TRP A 469 -13.54 6.88 -4.28
CA TRP A 469 -13.45 8.33 -4.14
C TRP A 469 -14.76 9.05 -4.41
N LEU A 470 -15.58 8.57 -5.35
CA LEU A 470 -16.94 9.13 -5.54
C LEU A 470 -17.79 8.95 -4.28
N LEU A 471 -17.74 7.76 -3.65
CA LEU A 471 -18.46 7.54 -2.40
C LEU A 471 -17.88 8.39 -1.26
N ALA A 472 -16.56 8.54 -1.19
CA ALA A 472 -15.91 9.44 -0.24
C ALA A 472 -16.42 10.87 -0.36
N PHE A 473 -16.63 11.37 -1.60
CA PHE A 473 -17.24 12.68 -1.84
C PHE A 473 -18.64 12.78 -1.22
N PHE A 474 -19.52 11.84 -1.53
CA PHE A 474 -20.90 11.87 -1.02
C PHE A 474 -20.93 11.80 0.51
N ILE A 475 -20.17 10.89 1.11
CA ILE A 475 -20.09 10.75 2.57
C ILE A 475 -19.59 12.05 3.21
N THR A 476 -18.48 12.61 2.73
CA THR A 476 -17.87 13.81 3.32
C THR A 476 -18.75 15.04 3.13
N LYS A 477 -19.38 15.19 1.96
CA LYS A 477 -20.25 16.33 1.65
C LYS A 477 -21.54 16.30 2.47
N PHE A 478 -22.21 15.15 2.53
CA PHE A 478 -23.53 15.06 3.14
C PHE A 478 -23.49 14.78 4.65
N SER A 479 -22.35 14.38 5.22
CA SER A 479 -22.23 14.18 6.66
C SER A 479 -22.51 15.46 7.45
N SER A 480 -22.07 16.62 6.96
CA SER A 480 -22.36 17.93 7.59
C SER A 480 -23.87 18.19 7.63
N ASN A 481 -24.56 18.03 6.50
CA ASN A 481 -26.02 18.23 6.41
C ASN A 481 -26.80 17.27 7.34
N ILE A 482 -26.33 16.01 7.44
CA ILE A 482 -26.94 15.02 8.37
C ILE A 482 -26.72 15.46 9.82
N THR A 483 -25.51 15.92 10.13
CA THR A 483 -25.17 16.41 11.47
C THR A 483 -26.00 17.64 11.86
N GLU A 484 -26.17 18.61 10.95
CA GLU A 484 -26.97 19.80 11.17
C GLU A 484 -28.46 19.46 11.36
N THR A 485 -29.00 18.52 10.58
CA THR A 485 -30.41 18.19 10.58
C THR A 485 -30.82 17.27 11.72
N PHE A 486 -30.00 16.24 11.99
CA PHE A 486 -30.34 15.14 12.90
C PHE A 486 -29.44 15.07 14.14
N GLY A 487 -28.42 15.93 14.23
CA GLY A 487 -27.45 15.97 15.32
C GLY A 487 -26.24 15.04 15.14
N ASN A 488 -25.17 15.36 15.87
CA ASN A 488 -23.91 14.59 15.84
C ASN A 488 -24.11 13.10 16.12
N HIS A 489 -24.93 12.77 17.10
CA HIS A 489 -25.17 11.38 17.52
C HIS A 489 -25.70 10.51 16.38
N THR A 490 -26.60 11.04 15.54
CA THR A 490 -27.17 10.32 14.39
C THR A 490 -26.11 9.98 13.35
N THR A 491 -25.20 10.90 13.08
CA THR A 491 -24.09 10.69 12.12
C THR A 491 -23.18 9.55 12.55
N TYR A 492 -22.76 9.50 13.81
CA TYR A 492 -21.89 8.42 14.30
C TYR A 492 -22.62 7.08 14.39
N TRP A 493 -23.88 7.05 14.79
CA TRP A 493 -24.68 5.82 14.80
C TRP A 493 -24.95 5.30 13.39
N MET A 494 -25.15 6.17 12.41
CA MET A 494 -25.26 5.79 11.00
C MET A 494 -23.98 5.08 10.52
N PHE A 495 -22.80 5.62 10.83
CA PHE A 495 -21.53 4.96 10.49
C PHE A 495 -21.37 3.63 11.24
N ALA A 496 -21.78 3.55 12.51
CA ALA A 496 -21.77 2.28 13.26
C ALA A 496 -22.65 1.21 12.59
N VAL A 497 -23.83 1.56 12.08
CA VAL A 497 -24.71 0.64 11.33
C VAL A 497 -24.02 0.16 10.04
N PHE A 498 -23.37 1.03 9.30
CA PHE A 498 -22.60 0.62 8.12
C PHE A 498 -21.43 -0.31 8.48
N CYS A 499 -20.74 -0.07 9.60
CA CYS A 499 -19.72 -1.00 10.10
C CYS A 499 -20.32 -2.37 10.49
N ILE A 500 -21.53 -2.42 11.07
CA ILE A 500 -22.22 -3.70 11.31
C ILE A 500 -22.46 -4.45 10.00
N ILE A 501 -22.98 -3.76 8.98
CA ILE A 501 -23.23 -4.36 7.65
C ILE A 501 -21.91 -4.85 7.04
N SER A 502 -20.81 -4.10 7.16
CA SER A 502 -19.50 -4.49 6.64
C SER A 502 -18.92 -5.72 7.32
N VAL A 503 -19.10 -5.85 8.64
CA VAL A 503 -18.70 -7.04 9.42
C VAL A 503 -19.53 -8.25 9.01
N LEU A 504 -20.84 -8.10 8.87
CA LEU A 504 -21.72 -9.19 8.39
C LEU A 504 -21.33 -9.62 6.97
N PHE A 505 -21.09 -8.67 6.06
CA PHE A 505 -20.57 -8.98 4.72
C PHE A 505 -19.26 -9.77 4.80
N THR A 506 -18.33 -9.35 5.64
CA THR A 506 -17.03 -10.01 5.80
C THR A 506 -17.18 -11.42 6.36
N ILE A 507 -18.12 -11.64 7.31
CA ILE A 507 -18.36 -12.96 7.92
C ILE A 507 -19.02 -13.92 6.93
N PHE A 508 -20.02 -13.48 6.18
CA PHE A 508 -20.86 -14.40 5.42
C PHE A 508 -20.52 -14.49 3.93
N ILE A 509 -19.89 -13.45 3.35
CA ILE A 509 -19.77 -13.31 1.89
C ILE A 509 -18.31 -13.27 1.43
N LEU A 510 -17.41 -12.58 2.15
CA LEU A 510 -16.04 -12.40 1.72
C LEU A 510 -15.22 -13.69 1.89
N PRO A 511 -14.57 -14.22 0.81
CA PRO A 511 -13.66 -15.35 0.94
C PRO A 511 -12.34 -14.92 1.63
N GLU A 512 -11.68 -15.86 2.33
CA GLU A 512 -10.32 -15.63 2.84
C GLU A 512 -9.32 -15.80 1.71
N THR A 513 -8.44 -14.81 1.57
CA THR A 513 -7.41 -14.79 0.52
C THR A 513 -6.02 -15.23 1.00
N LYS A 514 -5.80 -15.27 2.33
CA LYS A 514 -4.52 -15.64 2.93
C LYS A 514 -4.04 -17.00 2.48
N GLY A 515 -2.81 -17.07 1.96
CA GLY A 515 -2.15 -18.33 1.61
C GLY A 515 -2.73 -19.06 0.39
N LYS A 516 -3.68 -18.45 -0.32
CA LYS A 516 -4.24 -19.00 -1.55
C LYS A 516 -3.53 -18.41 -2.77
N SER A 517 -3.31 -19.24 -3.78
CA SER A 517 -2.89 -18.76 -5.09
C SER A 517 -4.02 -18.02 -5.79
N LEU A 518 -3.66 -17.16 -6.74
CA LEU A 518 -4.65 -16.43 -7.54
C LEU A 518 -5.63 -17.38 -8.23
N GLN A 519 -5.15 -18.52 -8.76
CA GLN A 519 -5.99 -19.53 -9.40
C GLN A 519 -7.00 -20.13 -8.42
N GLN A 520 -6.57 -20.47 -7.22
CA GLN A 520 -7.46 -21.00 -6.17
C GLN A 520 -8.55 -20.00 -5.78
N ILE A 521 -8.22 -18.70 -5.72
CA ILE A 521 -9.22 -17.65 -5.45
C ILE A 521 -10.22 -17.55 -6.61
N GLN A 522 -9.75 -17.58 -7.84
CA GLN A 522 -10.60 -17.54 -9.04
C GLN A 522 -11.51 -18.77 -9.14
N ASP A 523 -11.03 -19.97 -8.81
CA ASP A 523 -11.81 -21.20 -8.79
C ASP A 523 -12.91 -21.17 -7.71
N GLU A 524 -12.58 -20.65 -6.52
CA GLU A 524 -13.56 -20.45 -5.44
C GLU A 524 -14.66 -19.44 -5.85
N LEU A 525 -14.28 -18.34 -6.53
CA LEU A 525 -15.22 -17.35 -7.06
C LEU A 525 -16.13 -17.94 -8.14
N ASN A 526 -15.62 -18.89 -8.92
CA ASN A 526 -16.42 -19.66 -9.89
C ASN A 526 -17.33 -20.70 -9.23
N GLY A 527 -17.10 -21.03 -7.97
CA GLY A 527 -17.82 -22.07 -7.22
C GLY A 527 -17.27 -23.47 -7.45
N ILE A 528 -16.06 -23.59 -7.96
CA ILE A 528 -15.33 -24.86 -8.11
C ILE A 528 -14.75 -25.21 -6.74
N LYS A 529 -15.17 -26.33 -6.17
CA LYS A 529 -14.60 -26.80 -4.90
C LYS A 529 -13.19 -27.35 -5.17
N PRO A 530 -12.18 -27.01 -4.33
CA PRO A 530 -10.84 -27.57 -4.47
C PRO A 530 -10.92 -29.09 -4.37
N THR A 531 -10.37 -29.79 -5.35
CA THR A 531 -10.19 -31.24 -5.33
C THR A 531 -9.12 -31.56 -4.27
N MET A 532 -9.38 -32.55 -3.40
CA MET A 532 -8.49 -32.95 -2.29
C MET A 532 -7.08 -33.42 -2.71
N SER A 533 -6.78 -33.48 -4.00
CA SER A 533 -5.49 -33.91 -4.54
C SER A 533 -4.38 -32.85 -4.52
N GLU A 534 -4.69 -31.58 -4.18
CA GLU A 534 -3.69 -30.48 -4.20
C GLU A 534 -3.11 -30.12 -2.82
N PHE A 535 -3.51 -30.82 -1.76
CA PHE A 535 -2.83 -30.73 -0.47
C PHE A 535 -1.59 -31.62 -0.46
N SER A 536 -0.54 -31.20 -1.16
CA SER A 536 0.80 -31.73 -0.91
C SER A 536 1.30 -31.14 0.42
N PRO A 537 1.56 -31.94 1.46
CA PRO A 537 2.14 -31.43 2.69
C PRO A 537 3.62 -31.16 2.45
N SER A 538 3.95 -30.00 1.92
CA SER A 538 5.31 -29.54 1.90
C SER A 538 5.68 -28.96 3.27
N ILE A 539 6.57 -29.70 3.95
CA ILE A 539 7.44 -29.28 5.04
C ILE A 539 6.83 -29.25 6.44
N LEU A 540 6.82 -30.43 7.06
CA LEU A 540 7.08 -30.53 8.49
C LEU A 540 8.58 -30.27 8.73
N PRO A 541 8.97 -29.31 9.57
CA PRO A 541 10.36 -29.23 10.03
C PRO A 541 10.58 -30.42 10.96
N THR A 542 11.44 -31.37 10.54
CA THR A 542 12.00 -32.37 11.43
C THR A 542 12.74 -31.67 12.57
N LYS A 543 12.20 -31.84 13.77
CA LYS A 543 12.95 -31.58 15.01
C LYS A 543 14.19 -32.50 15.03
N GLN A 544 15.33 -31.91 15.09
CA GLN A 544 16.52 -32.42 15.80
C GLN A 544 17.11 -31.27 16.61
#